data_5c58f1bfc054c129e4660853ba706c6d
#
_entry.id   5c58f1bfc054c129e4660853ba706c6d
#
_cell.length_a   1.000
_cell.length_b   1.000
_cell.length_c   1.000
_cell.angle_alpha   90.00
_cell.angle_beta   90.00
_cell.angle_gamma   90.00
#
_symmetry.space_group_name_H-M   'P 1'
#
loop_
_entity.id
_entity.type
_entity.pdbx_description
1 polymer ?
#
loop_
_entity_poly.entity_id
_entity_poly.type
_entity_poly.pdbx_seq_one_letter_code
_entity_poly.pdbx_strand_id
1 'polypeptide(L)'
;MLVLGVIGVLLALAVGVAALIRAQAAAGRARLAADLAALGGATALNSITAPADPCAVAGGVARANGAVLGSCAVMGEDVVVEVGVRVQVLGMDRTATAAARAGPVDAPGPGP
;
A
#
# COMPACT_ATOMS: atom_id res chain seq x y z
N MET A 1 -27.57 25.78 -26.60
CA MET A 1 -27.81 24.33 -26.40
C MET A 1 -26.54 23.52 -26.59
N LEU A 2 -25.89 23.66 -27.75
CA LEU A 2 -24.66 22.94 -28.04
C LEU A 2 -23.55 23.28 -27.04
N VAL A 3 -23.40 24.56 -26.69
CA VAL A 3 -22.37 25.03 -25.77
C VAL A 3 -22.58 24.42 -24.37
N LEU A 4 -23.83 24.39 -23.90
CA LEU A 4 -24.13 23.78 -22.60
C LEU A 4 -23.84 22.29 -22.59
N GLY A 5 -24.09 21.60 -23.70
CA GLY A 5 -23.78 20.19 -23.84
C GLY A 5 -22.28 19.94 -23.78
N VAL A 6 -21.48 20.76 -24.45
CA VAL A 6 -20.02 20.67 -24.45
C VAL A 6 -19.47 20.90 -23.05
N ILE A 7 -19.97 21.93 -22.36
CA ILE A 7 -19.53 22.22 -20.98
C ILE A 7 -19.86 21.03 -20.07
N GLY A 8 -21.06 20.46 -20.20
CA GLY A 8 -21.46 19.30 -19.40
C GLY A 8 -20.54 18.10 -19.60
N VAL A 9 -20.18 17.81 -20.85
CA VAL A 9 -19.26 16.71 -21.18
C VAL A 9 -17.87 16.97 -20.58
N LEU A 10 -17.37 18.19 -20.72
CA LEU A 10 -16.05 18.55 -20.19
C LEU A 10 -16.02 18.43 -18.66
N LEU A 11 -17.09 18.87 -17.98
CA LEU A 11 -17.16 18.75 -16.53
C LEU A 11 -17.21 17.27 -16.10
N ALA A 12 -17.99 16.45 -16.81
CA ALA A 12 -18.06 15.03 -16.51
C ALA A 12 -16.70 14.33 -16.69
N LEU A 13 -15.97 14.67 -17.76
CA LEU A 13 -14.64 14.15 -17.99
C LEU A 13 -13.66 14.58 -16.89
N ALA A 14 -13.73 15.84 -16.46
CA ALA A 14 -12.86 16.36 -15.40
C ALA A 14 -13.10 15.61 -14.09
N VAL A 15 -14.36 15.36 -13.72
CA VAL A 15 -14.70 14.60 -12.52
C VAL A 15 -14.21 13.15 -12.64
N GLY A 16 -14.40 12.53 -13.79
CA GLY A 16 -13.95 11.16 -14.02
C GLY A 16 -12.43 11.00 -13.92
N VAL A 17 -11.68 11.93 -14.51
CA VAL A 17 -10.22 11.94 -14.44
C VAL A 17 -9.76 12.18 -13.00
N ALA A 18 -10.38 13.12 -12.29
CA ALA A 18 -10.02 13.37 -10.89
C ALA A 18 -10.25 12.13 -10.02
N ALA A 19 -11.37 11.43 -10.23
CA ALA A 19 -11.65 10.19 -9.50
C ALA A 19 -10.60 9.12 -9.77
N LEU A 20 -10.19 8.96 -11.04
CA LEU A 20 -9.17 7.99 -11.43
C LEU A 20 -7.82 8.33 -10.79
N ILE A 21 -7.43 9.59 -10.78
CA ILE A 21 -6.18 10.04 -10.16
C ILE A 21 -6.18 9.71 -8.66
N ARG A 22 -7.28 9.96 -7.98
CA ARG A 22 -7.40 9.63 -6.55
C ARG A 22 -7.28 8.14 -6.30
N ALA A 23 -7.91 7.33 -7.12
CA ALA A 23 -7.84 5.88 -6.99
C ALA A 23 -6.41 5.36 -7.20
N GLN A 24 -5.71 5.88 -8.21
CA GLN A 24 -4.32 5.51 -8.48
C GLN A 24 -3.37 5.99 -7.38
N ALA A 25 -3.57 7.19 -6.86
CA ALA A 25 -2.77 7.72 -5.78
C ALA A 25 -2.94 6.86 -4.51
N ALA A 26 -4.16 6.45 -4.20
CA ALA A 26 -4.43 5.58 -3.06
C ALA A 26 -3.78 4.21 -3.24
N ALA A 27 -3.84 3.63 -4.44
CA ALA A 27 -3.20 2.35 -4.74
C ALA A 27 -1.67 2.46 -4.60
N GLY A 28 -1.07 3.53 -5.10
CA GLY A 28 0.36 3.78 -4.96
C GLY A 28 0.78 3.95 -3.51
N ARG A 29 -0.03 4.65 -2.72
CA ARG A 29 0.23 4.83 -1.30
C ARG A 29 0.12 3.50 -0.54
N ALA A 30 -0.87 2.69 -0.86
CA ALA A 30 -1.01 1.37 -0.26
C ALA A 30 0.19 0.48 -0.59
N ARG A 31 0.65 0.52 -1.83
CA ARG A 31 1.82 -0.25 -2.27
C ARG A 31 3.07 0.16 -1.52
N LEU A 32 3.32 1.47 -1.43
CA LEU A 32 4.47 2.00 -0.71
C LEU A 32 4.40 1.62 0.77
N ALA A 33 3.24 1.78 1.39
CA ALA A 33 3.06 1.43 2.79
C ALA A 33 3.29 -0.07 3.03
N ALA A 34 2.80 -0.93 2.13
CA ALA A 34 3.01 -2.37 2.22
C ALA A 34 4.49 -2.73 2.12
N ASP A 35 5.20 -2.15 1.15
CA ASP A 35 6.62 -2.41 0.96
C ASP A 35 7.43 -1.97 2.18
N LEU A 36 7.16 -0.78 2.69
CA LEU A 36 7.85 -0.25 3.87
C LEU A 36 7.51 -1.05 5.13
N ALA A 37 6.25 -1.44 5.29
CA ALA A 37 5.83 -2.24 6.44
C ALA A 37 6.48 -3.62 6.43
N ALA A 38 6.51 -4.27 5.28
CA ALA A 38 7.17 -5.58 5.14
C ALA A 38 8.67 -5.46 5.41
N LEU A 39 9.31 -4.42 4.87
CA LEU A 39 10.73 -4.18 5.08
C LEU A 39 11.03 -3.90 6.56
N GLY A 40 10.23 -3.05 7.21
CA GLY A 40 10.39 -2.77 8.63
C GLY A 40 10.21 -4.00 9.49
N GLY A 41 9.19 -4.80 9.20
CA GLY A 41 8.95 -6.06 9.89
C GLY A 41 10.09 -7.06 9.71
N ALA A 42 10.59 -7.21 8.49
CA ALA A 42 11.69 -8.10 8.19
C ALA A 42 12.98 -7.65 8.87
N THR A 43 13.22 -6.35 8.92
CA THR A 43 14.37 -5.78 9.63
C THR A 43 14.30 -6.10 11.11
N ALA A 44 13.13 -5.95 11.73
CA ALA A 44 12.93 -6.26 13.13
C ALA A 44 13.12 -7.76 13.41
N LEU A 45 12.58 -8.61 12.53
CA LEU A 45 12.67 -10.05 12.66
C LEU A 45 14.12 -10.55 12.59
N ASN A 46 14.90 -9.98 11.69
CA ASN A 46 16.27 -10.43 11.41
C ASN A 46 17.33 -9.61 12.14
N SER A 47 16.93 -8.71 13.04
CA SER A 47 17.89 -7.91 13.81
C SER A 47 18.52 -8.76 14.90
N ILE A 48 19.85 -8.73 14.95
CA ILE A 48 20.61 -9.42 16.00
C ILE A 48 20.77 -8.53 17.23
N THR A 49 20.90 -7.21 17.01
CA THR A 49 21.22 -6.25 18.06
C THR A 49 19.97 -5.69 18.74
N ALA A 50 18.87 -5.60 18.03
CA ALA A 50 17.64 -5.01 18.57
C ALA A 50 16.43 -5.77 18.00
N PRO A 51 16.24 -7.04 18.38
CA PRO A 51 15.10 -7.80 17.90
C PRO A 51 13.80 -7.19 18.43
N ALA A 52 12.79 -7.15 17.56
CA ALA A 52 11.47 -6.64 17.90
C ALA A 52 10.40 -7.51 17.22
N ASP A 53 9.15 -7.36 17.70
CA ASP A 53 8.04 -8.07 17.08
C ASP A 53 7.84 -7.55 15.65
N PRO A 54 8.03 -8.39 14.63
CA PRO A 54 7.97 -7.94 13.24
C PRO A 54 6.60 -7.40 12.85
N CYS A 55 5.53 -7.99 13.31
CA CYS A 55 4.18 -7.54 12.95
C CYS A 55 3.81 -6.24 13.69
N ALA A 56 4.29 -6.04 14.91
CA ALA A 56 4.10 -4.77 15.62
C ALA A 56 4.84 -3.63 14.89
N VAL A 57 6.07 -3.87 14.47
CA VAL A 57 6.85 -2.89 13.70
C VAL A 57 6.17 -2.61 12.36
N ALA A 58 5.74 -3.65 11.66
CA ALA A 58 5.05 -3.49 10.38
C ALA A 58 3.78 -2.65 10.53
N GLY A 59 3.00 -2.88 11.58
CA GLY A 59 1.80 -2.10 11.85
C GLY A 59 2.09 -0.64 12.12
N GLY A 60 3.16 -0.35 12.87
CA GLY A 60 3.60 1.02 13.13
C GLY A 60 4.05 1.74 11.87
N VAL A 61 4.82 1.05 11.02
CA VAL A 61 5.28 1.60 9.75
C VAL A 61 4.09 1.89 8.82
N ALA A 62 3.14 0.95 8.74
CA ALA A 62 1.94 1.15 7.93
C ALA A 62 1.18 2.41 8.37
N ARG A 63 0.95 2.58 9.68
CA ARG A 63 0.25 3.76 10.20
C ARG A 63 1.02 5.04 9.93
N ALA A 64 2.35 5.01 10.05
CA ALA A 64 3.18 6.17 9.75
C ALA A 64 3.07 6.60 8.28
N ASN A 65 2.67 5.69 7.41
CA ASN A 65 2.49 5.96 5.98
C ASN A 65 1.01 6.06 5.57
N GLY A 66 0.14 6.31 6.53
CA GLY A 66 -1.28 6.54 6.27
C GLY A 66 -2.07 5.30 5.90
N ALA A 67 -1.61 4.13 6.28
CA ALA A 67 -2.26 2.87 5.98
C ALA A 67 -2.55 2.10 7.26
N VAL A 68 -3.40 1.09 7.15
CA VAL A 68 -3.72 0.19 8.25
C VAL A 68 -3.28 -1.22 7.86
N LEU A 69 -2.58 -1.88 8.76
CA LEU A 69 -2.17 -3.26 8.56
C LEU A 69 -3.40 -4.17 8.65
N GLY A 70 -3.71 -4.85 7.56
CA GLY A 70 -4.83 -5.79 7.50
C GLY A 70 -4.44 -7.19 7.92
N SER A 71 -3.26 -7.63 7.51
CA SER A 71 -2.73 -8.93 7.90
C SER A 71 -1.21 -8.88 7.92
N CYS A 72 -0.62 -9.75 8.74
CA CYS A 72 0.82 -9.89 8.85
C CYS A 72 1.14 -11.33 9.22
N ALA A 73 2.06 -11.93 8.50
CA ALA A 73 2.51 -13.29 8.77
C ALA A 73 4.02 -13.36 8.65
N VAL A 74 4.63 -14.08 9.58
CA VAL A 74 6.06 -14.37 9.54
C VAL A 74 6.21 -15.76 8.93
N MET A 75 6.96 -15.85 7.84
CA MET A 75 7.19 -17.09 7.13
C MET A 75 8.69 -17.34 7.04
N GLY A 76 9.24 -18.08 8.01
CA GLY A 76 10.67 -18.26 8.11
C GLY A 76 11.35 -16.95 8.44
N GLU A 77 12.18 -16.45 7.54
CA GLU A 77 12.85 -15.16 7.68
C GLU A 77 12.14 -14.03 6.95
N ASP A 78 11.02 -14.34 6.32
CA ASP A 78 10.25 -13.35 5.55
C ASP A 78 9.05 -12.86 6.35
N VAL A 79 8.65 -11.64 6.07
CA VAL A 79 7.43 -11.05 6.60
C VAL A 79 6.53 -10.70 5.42
N VAL A 80 5.29 -11.17 5.47
CA VAL A 80 4.28 -10.91 4.46
C VAL A 80 3.20 -10.05 5.09
N VAL A 81 2.90 -8.92 4.48
CA VAL A 81 1.91 -7.99 4.99
C VAL A 81 0.88 -7.65 3.93
N GLU A 82 -0.30 -7.31 4.38
CA GLU A 82 -1.33 -6.69 3.56
C GLU A 82 -1.80 -5.42 4.28
N VAL A 83 -1.84 -4.33 3.57
CA VAL A 83 -2.26 -3.05 4.12
C VAL A 83 -3.40 -2.46 3.31
N GLY A 84 -4.18 -1.59 3.94
CA GLY A 84 -5.26 -0.86 3.30
C GLY A 84 -5.12 0.64 3.50
N VAL A 85 -5.48 1.40 2.48
CA VAL A 85 -5.57 2.85 2.54
C VAL A 85 -6.99 3.24 2.18
N ARG A 86 -7.64 3.99 3.07
CA ARG A 86 -8.97 4.51 2.79
C ARG A 86 -8.88 5.67 1.82
N VAL A 87 -9.80 5.69 0.88
CA VAL A 87 -9.93 6.76 -0.09
C VAL A 87 -11.41 6.99 -0.35
N GLN A 88 -11.78 8.25 -0.54
CA GLN A 88 -13.11 8.61 -1.01
C GLN A 88 -13.05 8.89 -2.50
N VAL A 89 -13.83 8.13 -3.26
CA VAL A 89 -13.95 8.31 -4.71
C VAL A 89 -15.42 8.56 -5.01
N LEU A 90 -15.73 9.69 -5.60
CA LEU A 90 -17.09 10.08 -5.95
C LEU A 90 -18.05 9.99 -4.75
N GLY A 91 -17.59 10.41 -3.56
CA GLY A 91 -18.40 10.37 -2.34
C GLY A 91 -18.56 8.99 -1.72
N MET A 92 -17.94 7.96 -2.29
CA MET A 92 -17.99 6.58 -1.77
C MET A 92 -16.68 6.21 -1.11
N ASP A 93 -16.77 5.60 0.06
CA ASP A 93 -15.59 5.08 0.74
C ASP A 93 -15.10 3.83 0.04
N ARG A 94 -13.83 3.84 -0.32
CA ARG A 94 -13.13 2.70 -0.91
C ARG A 94 -11.86 2.44 -0.13
N THR A 95 -11.40 1.20 -0.19
CA THR A 95 -10.13 0.83 0.41
C THR A 95 -9.22 0.29 -0.68
N ALA A 96 -8.07 0.94 -0.85
CA ALA A 96 -7.03 0.42 -1.72
C ALA A 96 -6.15 -0.51 -0.89
N THR A 97 -5.96 -1.73 -1.35
CA THR A 97 -5.16 -2.72 -0.63
C THR A 97 -3.92 -3.07 -1.43
N ALA A 98 -2.86 -3.43 -0.71
CA ALA A 98 -1.64 -3.91 -1.33
C ALA A 98 -0.98 -4.91 -0.39
N ALA A 99 -0.28 -5.86 -0.97
CA ALA A 99 0.47 -6.86 -0.21
C ALA A 99 1.94 -6.78 -0.59
N ALA A 100 2.80 -7.09 0.36
CA ALA A 100 4.24 -7.11 0.13
C ALA A 100 4.89 -8.19 0.98
N ARG A 101 6.04 -8.65 0.52
CA ARG A 101 6.85 -9.62 1.22
C ARG A 101 8.29 -9.11 1.24
N ALA A 102 8.93 -9.19 2.39
CA ALA A 102 10.31 -8.80 2.55
C ALA A 102 11.04 -9.81 3.42
N GLY A 103 12.31 -10.00 3.13
CA GLY A 103 13.17 -10.90 3.89
C GLY A 103 14.59 -10.82 3.35
N PRO A 104 15.53 -11.57 3.97
CA PRO A 104 16.89 -11.62 3.46
C PRO A 104 16.90 -12.11 2.02
N VAL A 105 17.74 -11.49 1.21
CA VAL A 105 17.93 -11.97 -0.15
C VAL A 105 18.73 -13.24 -0.06
N ASP A 106 18.14 -14.35 -0.48
CA ASP A 106 18.88 -15.58 -0.60
C ASP A 106 20.07 -15.35 -1.53
N ALA A 107 21.18 -16.04 -1.22
CA ALA A 107 22.30 -16.07 -2.13
C ALA A 107 21.75 -16.31 -3.53
N PRO A 108 22.22 -15.56 -4.54
CA PRO A 108 21.68 -15.73 -5.87
C PRO A 108 21.81 -17.20 -6.22
N GLY A 109 20.73 -17.89 -6.05
CA GLY A 109 20.60 -19.20 -6.59
C GLY A 109 21.04 -19.14 -8.04
N PRO A 110 21.40 -20.25 -8.62
CA PRO A 110 21.62 -20.27 -10.04
C PRO A 110 20.37 -19.66 -10.62
N GLY A 111 20.50 -18.43 -11.03
CA GLY A 111 19.41 -17.72 -11.59
C GLY A 111 18.69 -18.63 -12.53
N PRO A 112 17.43 -18.44 -12.67
CA PRO A 112 16.74 -19.17 -13.70
C PRO A 112 17.41 -18.85 -15.01
#